data_5249cd384a084ae28411f88a2ec26d0b
#
_entry.id   5249cd384a084ae28411f88a2ec26d0b
#
_cell.length_a   1.000
_cell.length_b   1.000
_cell.length_c   1.000
_cell.angle_alpha   90.00
_cell.angle_beta   90.00
_cell.angle_gamma   90.00
#
_symmetry.space_group_name_H-M   'P 1'
#
loop_
_entity.id
_entity.type
_entity.pdbx_description
1 polymer ?
#
loop_
_entity_poly.entity_id
_entity_poly.type
_entity_poly.pdbx_seq_one_letter_code
_entity_poly.pdbx_strand_id
1 'polypeptide(L)'
;MKNSSLKLALIVSLGFTTFIFSQTKEIPLWDKIPGAIEAADYKQEPRLDDKGNITGIRKVTEPTLKVFLADNKNSKNAAVIICPGGAYALLSHEKEGNKVAAWFKSIGISAFVLKYRLPSDVIMKDKTIGPLQDAQEAIRTLRRHAEEWNLDPAKIGVVGFSAGGHLAATLSTRYNDKVYDSKDNISARPDFSILVYPVISMEDAITHKVSKENLLGKNASSELIEKNSVEKQVDSNTPKTFLAHATDDKAVPVENSINYYLALKQHQVAVEMHLYEHGGHGFGLGVEGTNKSWPKACEKWLISNGFIPKSEGYVFSYFKGNGENGLHLAYSEDGYKWETLKKDASFLTPEVGKDKLMRDPCVIKGGDGLYHMVWTVSWTDKGIGYASSKDLIHWSKQEFIPVMAHEKNARNTWAPEITYDQKSKEYLIYWASTVDGKFTETQSTEEKGYNHRIYYTTTKDFNKFKKTKLLYEPGFNVIDASIVKDEKGYTMYLKDETKVPVQKNLKIATSKNLEGPYTKASEPITGNYWAEGPTATQINGEWVVYFDKYTQKKYGAVKQTSKGWEDISEQVSFPQGTRHGTVIKVSADVIAALKKE
;
A
#
# COMPACT_ATOMS: atom_id res chain seq x y z
N MET A 1 -78.65 10.17 -16.59
CA MET A 1 -77.37 10.10 -17.29
C MET A 1 -76.33 10.70 -16.33
N LYS A 2 -75.54 9.85 -15.64
CA LYS A 2 -74.60 10.24 -14.59
C LYS A 2 -73.22 10.18 -15.14
N ASN A 3 -72.50 11.32 -15.20
CA ASN A 3 -71.08 11.40 -15.49
C ASN A 3 -70.28 11.05 -14.23
N SER A 4 -69.45 10.01 -14.32
CA SER A 4 -68.47 9.66 -13.29
C SER A 4 -67.09 10.08 -13.78
N SER A 5 -66.54 11.13 -13.17
CA SER A 5 -65.17 11.59 -13.36
C SER A 5 -64.20 10.78 -12.49
N LEU A 6 -63.31 10.08 -13.15
CA LEU A 6 -62.22 9.31 -12.51
C LEU A 6 -61.09 10.30 -12.17
N LYS A 7 -60.82 10.54 -10.89
CA LYS A 7 -59.64 11.32 -10.43
C LYS A 7 -58.46 10.39 -10.34
N LEU A 8 -57.49 10.59 -11.20
CA LEU A 8 -56.16 9.93 -11.15
C LEU A 8 -55.30 10.59 -10.06
N ALA A 9 -55.03 9.91 -8.97
CA ALA A 9 -54.14 10.38 -7.95
C ALA A 9 -52.72 10.01 -8.32
N LEU A 10 -51.89 11.02 -8.62
CA LEU A 10 -50.46 10.87 -8.85
C LEU A 10 -49.73 10.77 -7.49
N ILE A 11 -49.29 9.59 -7.10
CA ILE A 11 -48.43 9.40 -5.93
C ILE A 11 -46.98 9.73 -6.34
N VAL A 12 -46.53 10.93 -5.98
CA VAL A 12 -45.11 11.30 -6.07
C VAL A 12 -44.40 10.68 -4.88
N SER A 13 -43.68 9.57 -5.11
CA SER A 13 -42.78 8.98 -4.15
C SER A 13 -41.53 9.87 -4.06
N LEU A 14 -41.44 10.75 -3.04
CA LEU A 14 -40.19 11.37 -2.64
C LEU A 14 -39.29 10.30 -2.01
N GLY A 15 -38.33 9.82 -2.79
CA GLY A 15 -37.24 9.03 -2.28
C GLY A 15 -36.34 9.90 -1.38
N PHE A 16 -36.52 9.83 -0.07
CA PHE A 16 -35.54 10.32 0.90
C PHE A 16 -34.29 9.43 0.80
N THR A 17 -33.29 9.86 0.04
CA THR A 17 -31.93 9.36 0.19
C THR A 17 -31.39 9.87 1.53
N THR A 18 -31.54 9.06 2.57
CA THR A 18 -30.80 9.26 3.82
C THR A 18 -29.33 9.11 3.53
N PHE A 19 -28.61 10.22 3.38
CA PHE A 19 -27.18 10.27 3.58
C PHE A 19 -26.92 9.90 5.04
N ILE A 20 -26.56 8.63 5.28
CA ILE A 20 -26.01 8.22 6.57
C ILE A 20 -24.63 8.87 6.65
N PHE A 21 -24.57 10.10 7.18
CA PHE A 21 -23.35 10.61 7.77
C PHE A 21 -23.02 9.64 8.90
N SER A 22 -21.96 8.84 8.71
CA SER A 22 -21.35 8.09 9.80
C SER A 22 -20.97 9.10 10.89
N GLN A 23 -21.83 9.29 11.89
CA GLN A 23 -21.48 10.04 13.08
C GLN A 23 -20.31 9.31 13.73
N THR A 24 -19.14 9.96 13.76
CA THR A 24 -18.00 9.48 14.52
C THR A 24 -18.43 9.38 15.99
N LYS A 25 -18.47 8.13 16.49
CA LYS A 25 -18.90 7.84 17.86
C LYS A 25 -17.85 8.41 18.84
N GLU A 26 -18.26 9.23 19.77
CA GLU A 26 -17.44 9.66 20.91
C GLU A 26 -17.97 8.95 22.17
N ILE A 27 -17.09 8.26 22.90
CA ILE A 27 -17.44 7.47 24.07
C ILE A 27 -16.76 8.03 25.33
N PRO A 28 -17.45 8.13 26.47
CA PRO A 28 -16.82 8.49 27.73
C PRO A 28 -15.80 7.41 28.13
N LEU A 29 -14.69 7.86 28.73
CA LEU A 29 -13.61 6.96 29.14
C LEU A 29 -13.90 6.34 30.54
N TRP A 30 -14.61 7.06 31.37
CA TRP A 30 -14.85 6.71 32.75
C TRP A 30 -16.34 6.76 33.12
N ASP A 31 -16.79 5.84 33.96
CA ASP A 31 -18.05 5.98 34.70
C ASP A 31 -17.90 6.98 35.88
N LYS A 32 -16.75 6.89 36.57
CA LYS A 32 -16.33 7.82 37.63
C LYS A 32 -14.85 8.16 37.44
N ILE A 33 -14.59 9.44 37.23
CA ILE A 33 -13.23 9.92 36.93
C ILE A 33 -12.36 9.86 38.20
N PRO A 34 -11.21 9.13 38.20
CA PRO A 34 -10.36 9.00 39.36
C PRO A 34 -9.69 10.34 39.70
N GLY A 35 -9.65 10.66 40.99
CA GLY A 35 -9.02 11.87 41.52
C GLY A 35 -9.64 13.18 41.03
N ALA A 36 -10.86 13.17 40.51
CA ALA A 36 -11.54 14.38 40.08
C ALA A 36 -11.94 15.25 41.31
N ILE A 37 -11.87 16.57 41.11
CA ILE A 37 -12.42 17.59 42.01
C ILE A 37 -13.57 18.26 41.24
N GLU A 38 -14.73 18.39 41.87
CA GLU A 38 -15.85 19.11 41.28
C GLU A 38 -15.56 20.61 41.23
N ALA A 39 -15.68 21.22 40.09
CA ALA A 39 -15.44 22.64 39.84
C ALA A 39 -16.45 23.17 38.81
N ALA A 40 -17.60 23.63 39.29
CA ALA A 40 -18.73 24.02 38.43
C ALA A 40 -18.40 25.09 37.40
N ASP A 41 -17.46 25.98 37.67
CA ASP A 41 -17.05 27.09 36.81
C ASP A 41 -15.90 26.72 35.86
N TYR A 42 -15.30 25.54 36.03
CA TYR A 42 -14.22 25.07 35.14
C TYR A 42 -14.82 24.24 34.02
N LYS A 43 -15.16 24.90 32.90
CA LYS A 43 -15.84 24.26 31.75
C LYS A 43 -14.93 24.15 30.57
N GLN A 44 -15.09 23.04 29.81
CA GLN A 44 -14.41 22.81 28.55
C GLN A 44 -14.69 23.95 27.55
N GLU A 45 -13.64 24.43 26.86
CA GLU A 45 -13.69 25.54 25.93
C GLU A 45 -13.15 25.09 24.57
N PRO A 46 -13.90 25.23 23.45
CA PRO A 46 -13.37 25.03 22.12
C PRO A 46 -12.45 26.19 21.71
N ARG A 47 -11.36 25.87 21.01
CA ARG A 47 -10.57 26.85 20.26
C ARG A 47 -11.05 26.84 18.82
N LEU A 48 -11.49 27.98 18.32
CA LEU A 48 -12.00 28.15 16.97
C LEU A 48 -10.94 28.80 16.06
N ASP A 49 -11.00 28.50 14.76
CA ASP A 49 -10.33 29.28 13.72
C ASP A 49 -11.20 30.48 13.27
N ASP A 50 -10.69 31.27 12.35
CA ASP A 50 -11.38 32.47 11.81
C ASP A 50 -12.71 32.13 11.06
N LYS A 51 -12.93 30.85 10.75
CA LYS A 51 -14.13 30.33 10.09
C LYS A 51 -15.10 29.67 11.05
N GLY A 52 -14.80 29.69 12.36
CA GLY A 52 -15.62 29.07 13.40
C GLY A 52 -15.44 27.55 13.55
N ASN A 53 -14.46 26.92 12.89
CA ASN A 53 -14.20 25.50 13.05
C ASN A 53 -13.39 25.22 14.33
N ILE A 54 -13.72 24.14 15.04
CA ILE A 54 -13.00 23.71 16.24
C ILE A 54 -11.62 23.17 15.83
N THR A 55 -10.56 23.86 16.22
CA THR A 55 -9.17 23.46 15.99
C THR A 55 -8.51 22.82 17.20
N GLY A 56 -9.03 23.11 18.39
CA GLY A 56 -8.51 22.58 19.65
C GLY A 56 -9.53 22.66 20.78
N ILE A 57 -9.16 22.08 21.94
CA ILE A 57 -10.02 22.02 23.12
C ILE A 57 -9.17 22.37 24.33
N ARG A 58 -9.67 23.28 25.17
CA ARG A 58 -9.07 23.69 26.46
C ARG A 58 -9.91 23.20 27.61
N LYS A 59 -9.34 23.22 28.84
CA LYS A 59 -10.02 22.91 30.09
C LYS A 59 -10.81 21.59 30.05
N VAL A 60 -10.19 20.55 29.49
CA VAL A 60 -10.82 19.22 29.41
C VAL A 60 -11.03 18.67 30.82
N THR A 61 -12.29 18.43 31.18
CA THR A 61 -12.72 17.84 32.47
C THR A 61 -13.21 16.41 32.31
N GLU A 62 -13.81 16.09 31.15
CA GLU A 62 -14.39 14.78 30.82
C GLU A 62 -13.62 14.11 29.71
N PRO A 63 -12.77 13.12 30.04
CA PRO A 63 -12.01 12.41 29.02
C PRO A 63 -12.89 11.46 28.21
N THR A 64 -12.68 11.47 26.89
CA THR A 64 -13.42 10.66 25.92
C THR A 64 -12.51 10.05 24.87
N LEU A 65 -13.00 9.02 24.18
CA LEU A 65 -12.39 8.46 22.97
C LEU A 65 -13.29 8.75 21.77
N LYS A 66 -12.77 9.44 20.77
CA LYS A 66 -13.43 9.60 19.47
C LYS A 66 -12.97 8.49 18.53
N VAL A 67 -13.93 7.71 18.02
CA VAL A 67 -13.70 6.41 17.37
C VAL A 67 -13.64 6.54 15.85
N PHE A 68 -12.60 5.96 15.23
CA PHE A 68 -12.40 5.86 13.76
C PHE A 68 -12.04 4.42 13.41
N LEU A 69 -13.03 3.55 13.19
CA LEU A 69 -12.77 2.14 12.87
C LEU A 69 -12.35 1.98 11.40
N ALA A 70 -11.36 1.12 11.17
CA ALA A 70 -10.94 0.72 9.84
C ALA A 70 -11.86 -0.39 9.29
N ASP A 71 -12.11 -0.37 7.98
CA ASP A 71 -13.06 -1.28 7.30
C ASP A 71 -12.36 -2.57 6.80
N ASN A 72 -11.65 -3.29 7.66
CA ASN A 72 -11.05 -4.58 7.31
C ASN A 72 -12.00 -5.73 7.68
N LYS A 73 -12.61 -6.35 6.68
CA LYS A 73 -13.58 -7.44 6.90
C LYS A 73 -12.95 -8.82 7.14
N ASN A 74 -11.69 -9.01 6.77
CA ASN A 74 -11.05 -10.34 6.70
C ASN A 74 -10.00 -10.60 7.80
N SER A 75 -9.68 -9.61 8.64
CA SER A 75 -8.70 -9.77 9.72
C SER A 75 -9.01 -8.82 10.88
N LYS A 76 -8.55 -9.17 12.08
CA LYS A 76 -8.55 -8.23 13.20
C LYS A 76 -7.56 -7.11 12.95
N ASN A 77 -7.99 -5.87 13.23
CA ASN A 77 -7.23 -4.65 12.96
C ASN A 77 -6.25 -4.34 14.09
N ALA A 78 -5.09 -3.83 13.76
CA ALA A 78 -4.32 -3.05 14.71
C ALA A 78 -5.08 -1.75 15.07
N ALA A 79 -4.80 -1.21 16.24
CA ALA A 79 -5.39 0.03 16.70
C ALA A 79 -4.34 0.99 17.26
N VAL A 80 -4.64 2.28 17.24
CA VAL A 80 -3.82 3.31 17.89
C VAL A 80 -4.68 4.25 18.73
N ILE A 81 -4.17 4.60 19.90
CA ILE A 81 -4.65 5.74 20.69
C ILE A 81 -3.83 6.94 20.28
N ILE A 82 -4.47 8.04 19.90
CA ILE A 82 -3.82 9.28 19.51
C ILE A 82 -3.92 10.28 20.64
N CYS A 83 -2.77 10.75 21.12
CA CYS A 83 -2.62 11.80 22.15
C CYS A 83 -2.20 13.10 21.45
N PRO A 84 -3.15 14.04 21.18
CA PRO A 84 -2.80 15.33 20.58
C PRO A 84 -1.92 16.17 21.50
N GLY A 85 -1.05 16.99 20.91
CA GLY A 85 -0.24 17.96 21.63
C GLY A 85 -1.00 19.22 22.03
N GLY A 86 -0.26 20.21 22.54
CA GLY A 86 -0.78 21.51 22.95
C GLY A 86 -0.27 21.95 24.30
N ALA A 87 0.97 21.59 24.65
CA ALA A 87 1.69 22.01 25.84
C ALA A 87 0.96 21.69 27.16
N TYR A 88 0.10 20.68 27.22
CA TYR A 88 -0.80 20.39 28.35
C TYR A 88 -1.76 21.55 28.71
N ALA A 89 -1.88 22.58 27.88
CA ALA A 89 -2.79 23.71 28.04
C ALA A 89 -4.01 23.64 27.12
N LEU A 90 -3.88 22.89 26.03
CA LEU A 90 -4.95 22.60 25.08
C LEU A 90 -4.69 21.24 24.38
N LEU A 91 -5.67 20.73 23.66
CA LEU A 91 -5.53 19.62 22.73
C LEU A 91 -5.63 20.15 21.31
N SER A 92 -4.62 19.90 20.47
CA SER A 92 -4.62 20.18 19.02
C SER A 92 -5.49 19.14 18.28
N HIS A 93 -6.80 19.14 18.65
CA HIS A 93 -7.73 18.05 18.37
C HIS A 93 -7.96 17.79 16.87
N GLU A 94 -7.96 18.84 16.05
CA GLU A 94 -8.16 18.69 14.60
C GLU A 94 -6.88 18.26 13.90
N LYS A 95 -5.78 19.00 14.09
CA LYS A 95 -4.52 18.80 13.35
C LYS A 95 -3.80 17.51 13.74
N GLU A 96 -3.70 17.24 15.05
CA GLU A 96 -2.95 16.12 15.63
C GLU A 96 -3.85 15.00 16.15
N GLY A 97 -5.18 15.19 16.06
CA GLY A 97 -6.21 14.22 16.41
C GLY A 97 -6.93 13.70 15.16
N ASN A 98 -8.01 14.41 14.72
CA ASN A 98 -8.91 13.93 13.66
C ASN A 98 -8.21 13.63 12.33
N LYS A 99 -7.33 14.52 11.86
CA LYS A 99 -6.60 14.30 10.59
C LYS A 99 -5.67 13.10 10.66
N VAL A 100 -5.00 12.91 11.79
CA VAL A 100 -4.13 11.76 12.03
C VAL A 100 -4.95 10.47 12.12
N ALA A 101 -6.10 10.49 12.78
CA ALA A 101 -7.01 9.34 12.86
C ALA A 101 -7.56 8.94 11.47
N ALA A 102 -7.90 9.92 10.64
CA ALA A 102 -8.32 9.67 9.26
C ALA A 102 -7.21 9.01 8.42
N TRP A 103 -5.96 9.45 8.61
CA TRP A 103 -4.81 8.83 7.96
C TRP A 103 -4.61 7.38 8.41
N PHE A 104 -4.59 7.08 9.72
CA PHE A 104 -4.47 5.70 10.21
C PHE A 104 -5.60 4.81 9.69
N LYS A 105 -6.85 5.31 9.70
CA LYS A 105 -7.98 4.59 9.11
C LYS A 105 -7.75 4.27 7.64
N SER A 106 -7.18 5.18 6.86
CA SER A 106 -6.92 4.99 5.42
C SER A 106 -5.87 3.91 5.12
N ILE A 107 -4.98 3.61 6.07
CA ILE A 107 -3.98 2.54 5.99
C ILE A 107 -4.39 1.26 6.74
N GLY A 108 -5.67 1.15 7.12
CA GLY A 108 -6.22 -0.07 7.72
C GLY A 108 -6.00 -0.23 9.22
N ILE A 109 -5.65 0.84 9.95
CA ILE A 109 -5.52 0.86 11.41
C ILE A 109 -6.72 1.60 12.01
N SER A 110 -7.41 0.99 12.97
CA SER A 110 -8.43 1.67 13.76
C SER A 110 -7.80 2.72 14.68
N ALA A 111 -8.34 3.92 14.70
CA ALA A 111 -7.77 5.03 15.46
C ALA A 111 -8.77 5.59 16.49
N PHE A 112 -8.25 5.96 17.65
CA PHE A 112 -9.02 6.46 18.75
C PHE A 112 -8.36 7.75 19.27
N VAL A 113 -8.99 8.91 19.03
CA VAL A 113 -8.46 10.18 19.51
C VAL A 113 -8.83 10.35 20.97
N LEU A 114 -7.82 10.37 21.83
CA LEU A 114 -7.99 10.56 23.26
C LEU A 114 -8.08 12.06 23.57
N LYS A 115 -9.25 12.47 24.04
CA LYS A 115 -9.46 13.76 24.69
C LYS A 115 -9.12 13.58 26.17
N TYR A 116 -7.84 13.63 26.51
CA TYR A 116 -7.39 13.45 27.90
C TYR A 116 -7.55 14.73 28.73
N ARG A 117 -7.73 14.58 30.06
CA ARG A 117 -7.81 15.72 30.99
C ARG A 117 -6.51 16.53 30.93
N LEU A 118 -6.67 17.84 30.84
CA LEU A 118 -5.53 18.75 30.92
C LEU A 118 -5.15 19.02 32.38
N PRO A 119 -3.85 18.98 32.77
CA PRO A 119 -3.40 19.12 34.15
C PRO A 119 -3.86 20.42 34.77
N SER A 120 -4.61 20.32 35.88
CA SER A 120 -5.08 21.49 36.64
C SER A 120 -5.37 21.09 38.08
N ASP A 121 -4.82 21.88 39.02
CA ASP A 121 -5.09 21.72 40.44
C ASP A 121 -6.55 22.06 40.82
N VAL A 122 -7.29 22.69 39.89
CA VAL A 122 -8.72 23.01 40.07
C VAL A 122 -9.60 21.77 39.97
N ILE A 123 -9.24 20.81 39.11
CA ILE A 123 -10.09 19.65 38.79
C ILE A 123 -9.45 18.30 39.12
N MET A 124 -8.23 18.28 39.62
CA MET A 124 -7.47 17.04 39.91
C MET A 124 -6.83 17.11 41.28
N LYS A 125 -6.96 16.05 42.08
CA LYS A 125 -6.21 15.89 43.35
C LYS A 125 -4.71 15.86 43.13
N ASP A 126 -4.27 15.25 42.01
CA ASP A 126 -2.89 15.23 41.52
C ASP A 126 -2.91 15.40 40.00
N LYS A 127 -2.56 16.58 39.54
CA LYS A 127 -2.53 16.90 38.11
C LYS A 127 -1.40 16.21 37.34
N THR A 128 -0.35 15.76 38.04
CA THR A 128 0.83 15.14 37.42
C THR A 128 0.56 13.74 36.88
N ILE A 129 -0.49 13.07 37.40
CA ILE A 129 -0.90 11.72 37.01
C ILE A 129 -2.20 11.67 36.19
N GLY A 130 -3.02 12.73 36.23
CA GLY A 130 -4.33 12.74 35.57
C GLY A 130 -4.30 12.33 34.07
N PRO A 131 -3.46 12.91 33.24
CA PRO A 131 -3.30 12.48 31.85
C PRO A 131 -2.89 11.00 31.70
N LEU A 132 -1.98 10.51 32.56
CA LEU A 132 -1.54 9.11 32.54
C LEU A 132 -2.67 8.14 32.92
N GLN A 133 -3.52 8.51 33.91
CA GLN A 133 -4.72 7.73 34.25
C GLN A 133 -5.60 7.53 33.02
N ASP A 134 -5.88 8.61 32.28
CA ASP A 134 -6.72 8.57 31.08
C ASP A 134 -6.07 7.74 29.95
N ALA A 135 -4.77 7.87 29.75
CA ALA A 135 -4.05 7.12 28.73
C ALA A 135 -3.97 5.60 29.03
N GLN A 136 -3.75 5.23 30.32
CA GLN A 136 -3.77 3.82 30.74
C GLN A 136 -5.17 3.21 30.55
N GLU A 137 -6.23 3.92 30.97
CA GLU A 137 -7.60 3.43 30.82
C GLU A 137 -8.02 3.33 29.36
N ALA A 138 -7.53 4.23 28.50
CA ALA A 138 -7.79 4.15 27.07
C ALA A 138 -7.26 2.84 26.46
N ILE A 139 -6.02 2.42 26.76
CA ILE A 139 -5.49 1.11 26.31
C ILE A 139 -6.34 -0.04 26.83
N ARG A 140 -6.69 -0.02 28.13
CA ARG A 140 -7.54 -1.07 28.74
C ARG A 140 -8.92 -1.11 28.08
N THR A 141 -9.51 0.04 27.78
CA THR A 141 -10.81 0.15 27.10
C THR A 141 -10.76 -0.47 25.70
N LEU A 142 -9.73 -0.19 24.91
CA LEU A 142 -9.58 -0.82 23.61
C LEU A 142 -9.44 -2.34 23.72
N ARG A 143 -8.69 -2.83 24.67
CA ARG A 143 -8.52 -4.28 24.91
C ARG A 143 -9.81 -4.96 25.35
N ARG A 144 -10.61 -4.31 26.23
CA ARG A 144 -11.92 -4.83 26.65
C ARG A 144 -12.92 -4.93 25.50
N HIS A 145 -12.91 -3.97 24.60
CA HIS A 145 -13.82 -3.91 23.45
C HIS A 145 -13.21 -4.45 22.15
N ALA A 146 -12.08 -5.18 22.25
CA ALA A 146 -11.34 -5.63 21.05
C ALA A 146 -12.20 -6.49 20.11
N GLU A 147 -13.05 -7.35 20.65
CA GLU A 147 -13.94 -8.19 19.83
C GLU A 147 -15.05 -7.35 19.17
N GLU A 148 -15.72 -6.46 19.91
CA GLU A 148 -16.78 -5.57 19.41
C GLU A 148 -16.28 -4.69 18.25
N TRP A 149 -15.03 -4.19 18.36
CA TRP A 149 -14.46 -3.27 17.38
C TRP A 149 -13.57 -3.96 16.35
N ASN A 150 -13.55 -5.29 16.31
CA ASN A 150 -12.70 -6.10 15.42
C ASN A 150 -11.21 -5.74 15.51
N LEU A 151 -10.71 -5.60 16.75
CA LEU A 151 -9.30 -5.28 17.04
C LEU A 151 -8.51 -6.53 17.42
N ASP A 152 -7.23 -6.53 17.10
CA ASP A 152 -6.24 -7.45 17.67
C ASP A 152 -5.72 -6.86 19.00
N PRO A 153 -6.04 -7.46 20.17
CA PRO A 153 -5.62 -6.92 21.46
C PRO A 153 -4.10 -6.95 21.68
N ALA A 154 -3.36 -7.66 20.86
CA ALA A 154 -1.88 -7.69 20.85
C ALA A 154 -1.25 -6.69 19.88
N LYS A 155 -2.06 -5.83 19.23
CA LYS A 155 -1.61 -4.83 18.26
C LYS A 155 -2.23 -3.45 18.54
N ILE A 156 -2.21 -3.01 19.79
CA ILE A 156 -2.72 -1.71 20.21
C ILE A 156 -1.55 -0.80 20.57
N GLY A 157 -1.32 0.21 19.76
CA GLY A 157 -0.25 1.19 19.92
C GLY A 157 -0.74 2.53 20.48
N VAL A 158 0.23 3.40 20.76
CA VAL A 158 -0.01 4.80 21.12
C VAL A 158 0.74 5.73 20.16
N VAL A 159 0.09 6.83 19.79
CA VAL A 159 0.66 7.90 18.96
C VAL A 159 0.59 9.20 19.74
N GLY A 160 1.70 9.95 19.81
CA GLY A 160 1.70 11.21 20.53
C GLY A 160 2.48 12.31 19.81
N PHE A 161 1.98 13.53 19.93
CA PHE A 161 2.52 14.74 19.33
C PHE A 161 2.91 15.74 20.41
N SER A 162 4.11 16.34 20.35
CA SER A 162 4.51 17.40 21.29
C SER A 162 4.32 17.00 22.77
N ALA A 163 3.53 17.72 23.55
CA ALA A 163 3.15 17.32 24.91
C ALA A 163 2.34 16.02 24.96
N GLY A 164 1.53 15.72 23.94
CA GLY A 164 0.87 14.41 23.78
C GLY A 164 1.89 13.30 23.49
N GLY A 165 3.04 13.65 22.87
CA GLY A 165 4.20 12.78 22.74
C GLY A 165 4.82 12.43 24.09
N HIS A 166 4.91 13.38 25.01
CA HIS A 166 5.30 13.13 26.39
C HIS A 166 4.32 12.16 27.08
N LEU A 167 3.02 12.38 26.94
CA LEU A 167 2.01 11.47 27.50
C LEU A 167 2.13 10.06 26.92
N ALA A 168 2.31 9.92 25.61
CA ALA A 168 2.47 8.64 24.94
C ALA A 168 3.75 7.91 25.37
N ALA A 169 4.86 8.63 25.50
CA ALA A 169 6.12 8.09 26.02
C ALA A 169 6.02 7.72 27.52
N THR A 170 5.35 8.55 28.34
CA THR A 170 5.07 8.24 29.74
C THR A 170 4.23 6.97 29.87
N LEU A 171 3.17 6.83 29.07
CA LEU A 171 2.39 5.60 29.03
C LEU A 171 3.26 4.39 28.67
N SER A 172 4.14 4.55 27.70
CA SER A 172 5.02 3.47 27.21
C SER A 172 6.05 2.97 28.23
N THR A 173 6.50 3.84 29.12
CA THR A 173 7.53 3.52 30.13
C THR A 173 6.95 3.26 31.53
N ARG A 174 5.76 3.84 31.81
CA ARG A 174 5.13 3.80 33.13
C ARG A 174 3.72 3.18 33.09
N TYR A 175 3.47 2.28 32.17
CA TYR A 175 2.20 1.57 32.00
C TYR A 175 1.80 0.73 33.24
N ASN A 176 2.78 0.31 34.05
CA ASN A 176 2.57 -0.46 35.27
C ASN A 176 2.37 0.42 36.54
N ASP A 177 2.56 1.74 36.46
CA ASP A 177 2.31 2.61 37.61
C ASP A 177 0.85 2.51 38.01
N LYS A 178 0.62 2.23 39.31
CA LYS A 178 -0.74 2.21 39.88
C LYS A 178 -1.21 3.63 40.16
N VAL A 179 -1.68 4.33 39.13
CA VAL A 179 -2.17 5.71 39.23
C VAL A 179 -3.68 5.77 39.52
N TYR A 180 -4.37 4.64 39.46
CA TYR A 180 -5.77 4.46 39.86
C TYR A 180 -6.06 2.96 40.11
N ASP A 181 -7.21 2.67 40.73
CA ASP A 181 -7.69 1.29 40.92
C ASP A 181 -8.39 0.83 39.65
N SER A 182 -7.73 -0.04 38.85
CA SER A 182 -8.32 -0.58 37.62
C SER A 182 -9.39 -1.64 37.95
N LYS A 183 -10.42 -1.71 37.11
CA LYS A 183 -11.55 -2.67 37.29
C LYS A 183 -11.14 -4.13 37.00
N ASP A 184 -10.00 -4.32 36.35
CA ASP A 184 -9.51 -5.62 35.84
C ASP A 184 -7.99 -5.66 35.84
N ASN A 185 -7.44 -6.83 35.45
CA ASN A 185 -6.00 -7.07 35.33
C ASN A 185 -5.49 -6.85 33.89
N ILE A 186 -6.24 -6.17 33.03
CA ILE A 186 -5.83 -5.90 31.65
C ILE A 186 -4.62 -4.94 31.67
N SER A 187 -3.57 -5.30 30.94
CA SER A 187 -2.36 -4.47 30.82
C SER A 187 -2.65 -3.14 30.12
N ALA A 188 -2.09 -2.05 30.64
CA ALA A 188 -2.09 -0.75 29.97
C ALA A 188 -0.87 -0.54 29.04
N ARG A 189 0.00 -1.56 28.87
CA ARG A 189 1.19 -1.46 28.03
C ARG A 189 0.80 -1.37 26.55
N PRO A 190 1.22 -0.31 25.82
CA PRO A 190 1.08 -0.29 24.37
C PRO A 190 1.95 -1.37 23.71
N ASP A 191 1.54 -1.90 22.57
CA ASP A 191 2.34 -2.88 21.83
C ASP A 191 3.39 -2.20 20.94
N PHE A 192 3.17 -0.93 20.60
CA PHE A 192 4.12 -0.06 19.89
C PHE A 192 3.84 1.42 20.19
N SER A 193 4.84 2.28 19.93
CA SER A 193 4.74 3.73 20.11
C SER A 193 5.17 4.48 18.86
N ILE A 194 4.47 5.57 18.54
CA ILE A 194 4.81 6.50 17.46
C ILE A 194 4.85 7.89 18.08
N LEU A 195 6.02 8.52 18.08
CA LEU A 195 6.24 9.79 18.75
C LEU A 195 6.73 10.83 17.72
N VAL A 196 5.97 11.91 17.58
CA VAL A 196 6.24 12.94 16.57
C VAL A 196 6.54 14.27 17.27
N TYR A 197 7.74 14.79 17.09
CA TYR A 197 8.31 15.94 17.80
C TYR A 197 7.97 15.95 19.31
N PRO A 198 8.19 14.81 20.01
CA PRO A 198 7.70 14.65 21.38
C PRO A 198 8.51 15.51 22.36
N VAL A 199 7.83 16.07 23.35
CA VAL A 199 8.47 16.40 24.62
C VAL A 199 8.82 15.08 25.30
N ILE A 200 10.03 14.95 25.84
CA ILE A 200 10.52 13.73 26.51
C ILE A 200 11.10 14.09 27.88
N SER A 201 12.06 14.99 27.90
CA SER A 201 12.76 15.38 29.13
C SER A 201 12.04 16.54 29.84
N MET A 202 12.03 16.49 31.15
CA MET A 202 11.61 17.60 32.00
C MET A 202 12.80 18.37 32.59
N GLU A 203 14.03 18.00 32.21
CA GLU A 203 15.26 18.72 32.58
C GLU A 203 15.33 20.08 31.87
N ASP A 204 15.69 21.14 32.61
CA ASP A 204 15.65 22.52 32.12
C ASP A 204 16.47 22.78 30.86
N ALA A 205 17.53 21.98 30.64
CA ALA A 205 18.42 22.12 29.49
C ALA A 205 17.73 21.89 28.13
N ILE A 206 16.75 20.99 28.06
CA ILE A 206 16.12 20.56 26.80
C ILE A 206 14.60 20.47 26.85
N THR A 207 13.97 20.74 28.02
CA THR A 207 12.51 20.63 28.17
C THR A 207 11.75 21.69 27.37
N HIS A 208 10.54 21.37 27.00
CA HIS A 208 9.55 22.40 26.64
C HIS A 208 8.96 23.02 27.92
N LYS A 209 9.47 24.19 28.31
CA LYS A 209 9.19 24.86 29.59
C LYS A 209 7.69 24.94 29.91
N VAL A 210 6.85 25.33 28.93
CA VAL A 210 5.40 25.46 29.13
C VAL A 210 4.75 24.11 29.46
N SER A 211 5.15 23.03 28.79
CA SER A 211 4.66 21.67 29.09
C SER A 211 5.05 21.22 30.48
N LYS A 212 6.30 21.47 30.89
CA LYS A 212 6.79 21.18 32.23
C LYS A 212 5.99 21.93 33.30
N GLU A 213 5.83 23.24 33.15
CA GLU A 213 5.11 24.07 34.13
C GLU A 213 3.62 23.69 34.26
N ASN A 214 2.96 23.37 33.14
CA ASN A 214 1.57 22.95 33.18
C ASN A 214 1.38 21.60 33.86
N LEU A 215 2.24 20.62 33.56
CA LEU A 215 2.14 19.29 34.14
C LEU A 215 2.61 19.26 35.60
N LEU A 216 3.82 19.77 35.86
CA LEU A 216 4.52 19.59 37.14
C LEU A 216 4.40 20.80 38.08
N GLY A 217 4.03 21.97 37.55
CA GLY A 217 4.11 23.25 38.24
C GLY A 217 5.49 23.94 38.10
N LYS A 218 5.53 25.23 38.45
CA LYS A 218 6.73 26.06 38.31
C LYS A 218 7.89 25.63 39.23
N ASN A 219 7.57 25.06 40.39
CA ASN A 219 8.54 24.69 41.42
C ASN A 219 8.55 23.17 41.63
N ALA A 220 8.62 22.40 40.52
CA ALA A 220 8.67 20.94 40.59
C ALA A 220 9.94 20.47 41.32
N SER A 221 9.83 19.46 42.20
CA SER A 221 10.99 18.85 42.85
C SER A 221 11.86 18.09 41.87
N SER A 222 13.14 17.87 42.20
CA SER A 222 14.06 17.10 41.39
C SER A 222 13.55 15.67 41.11
N GLU A 223 12.93 15.03 42.10
CA GLU A 223 12.37 13.69 41.98
C GLU A 223 11.19 13.67 40.99
N LEU A 224 10.36 14.72 41.00
CA LEU A 224 9.22 14.84 40.10
C LEU A 224 9.70 15.11 38.66
N ILE A 225 10.74 15.93 38.49
CA ILE A 225 11.40 16.17 37.21
C ILE A 225 12.01 14.87 36.68
N GLU A 226 12.77 14.16 37.50
CA GLU A 226 13.40 12.89 37.13
C GLU A 226 12.37 11.83 36.74
N LYS A 227 11.31 11.66 37.54
CA LYS A 227 10.24 10.71 37.28
C LYS A 227 9.49 11.00 35.98
N ASN A 228 9.41 12.25 35.55
CA ASN A 228 8.74 12.67 34.32
C ASN A 228 9.71 12.99 33.17
N SER A 229 11.02 12.82 33.35
CA SER A 229 12.01 12.76 32.27
C SER A 229 12.01 11.33 31.73
N VAL A 230 11.24 11.13 30.64
CA VAL A 230 10.78 9.79 30.21
C VAL A 230 11.92 8.95 29.67
N GLU A 231 12.98 9.57 29.14
CA GLU A 231 14.22 8.91 28.72
C GLU A 231 14.91 8.17 29.88
N LYS A 232 14.70 8.60 31.12
CA LYS A 232 15.23 7.97 32.34
C LYS A 232 14.36 6.79 32.84
N GLN A 233 13.17 6.64 32.28
CA GLN A 233 12.19 5.61 32.68
C GLN A 233 12.14 4.43 31.71
N VAL A 234 12.99 4.44 30.67
CA VAL A 234 13.07 3.36 29.66
C VAL A 234 13.63 2.10 30.30
N ASP A 235 13.00 0.98 30.01
CA ASP A 235 13.48 -0.37 30.36
C ASP A 235 13.33 -1.34 29.16
N SER A 236 13.73 -2.59 29.33
CA SER A 236 13.64 -3.62 28.28
C SER A 236 12.20 -4.01 27.91
N ASN A 237 11.19 -3.62 28.70
CA ASN A 237 9.78 -3.87 28.42
C ASN A 237 9.11 -2.68 27.73
N THR A 238 9.81 -1.56 27.57
CA THR A 238 9.31 -0.42 26.79
C THR A 238 9.00 -0.89 25.36
N PRO A 239 7.84 -0.50 24.79
CA PRO A 239 7.46 -0.99 23.45
C PRO A 239 8.38 -0.44 22.35
N LYS A 240 8.50 -1.21 21.26
CA LYS A 240 9.19 -0.74 20.06
C LYS A 240 8.63 0.60 19.59
N THR A 241 9.50 1.50 19.14
CA THR A 241 9.16 2.89 18.94
C THR A 241 9.58 3.42 17.57
N PHE A 242 8.70 4.21 16.95
CA PHE A 242 9.01 5.05 15.79
C PHE A 242 9.04 6.52 16.22
N LEU A 243 10.09 7.25 15.80
CA LEU A 243 10.31 8.66 16.12
C LEU A 243 10.40 9.51 14.85
N ALA A 244 9.78 10.69 14.85
CA ALA A 244 9.93 11.69 13.79
C ALA A 244 10.09 13.08 14.40
N HIS A 245 11.13 13.84 13.99
CA HIS A 245 11.39 15.18 14.52
C HIS A 245 12.06 16.06 13.46
N ALA A 246 11.96 17.39 13.57
CA ALA A 246 12.69 18.33 12.74
C ALA A 246 13.84 18.96 13.54
N THR A 247 15.02 19.08 12.92
CA THR A 247 16.23 19.63 13.57
C THR A 247 16.09 21.12 13.88
N ASP A 248 15.27 21.83 13.10
CA ASP A 248 15.00 23.27 13.27
C ASP A 248 13.84 23.58 14.24
N ASP A 249 13.38 22.59 15.04
CA ASP A 249 12.33 22.77 16.05
C ASP A 249 12.85 23.66 17.19
N LYS A 250 12.29 24.88 17.28
CA LYS A 250 12.68 25.87 18.28
C LYS A 250 11.84 25.80 19.57
N ALA A 251 10.76 25.03 19.56
CA ALA A 251 9.88 24.87 20.73
C ALA A 251 10.26 23.66 21.58
N VAL A 252 10.49 22.52 20.92
CA VAL A 252 10.94 21.28 21.54
C VAL A 252 12.26 20.88 20.90
N PRO A 253 13.39 21.06 21.59
CA PRO A 253 14.70 20.70 21.05
C PRO A 253 14.74 19.24 20.60
N VAL A 254 15.36 18.99 19.44
CA VAL A 254 15.44 17.64 18.82
C VAL A 254 16.14 16.62 19.72
N GLU A 255 16.94 17.09 20.66
CA GLU A 255 17.62 16.31 21.71
C GLU A 255 16.62 15.48 22.55
N ASN A 256 15.36 15.91 22.67
CA ASN A 256 14.32 15.10 23.30
C ASN A 256 14.18 13.73 22.59
N SER A 257 14.03 13.73 21.28
CA SER A 257 13.96 12.49 20.49
C SER A 257 15.26 11.71 20.48
N ILE A 258 16.39 12.40 20.38
CA ILE A 258 17.72 11.76 20.37
C ILE A 258 18.00 11.04 21.69
N ASN A 259 17.73 11.68 22.83
CA ASN A 259 17.96 11.08 24.15
C ASN A 259 17.03 9.87 24.38
N TYR A 260 15.78 9.95 23.95
CA TYR A 260 14.85 8.81 24.05
C TYR A 260 15.29 7.66 23.16
N TYR A 261 15.74 7.94 21.92
CA TYR A 261 16.33 6.93 21.02
C TYR A 261 17.54 6.23 21.65
N LEU A 262 18.46 7.00 22.26
CA LEU A 262 19.65 6.45 22.91
C LEU A 262 19.29 5.56 24.11
N ALA A 263 18.30 5.97 24.94
CA ALA A 263 17.81 5.20 26.05
C ALA A 263 17.18 3.88 25.57
N LEU A 264 16.32 3.90 24.55
CA LEU A 264 15.73 2.71 23.95
C LEU A 264 16.81 1.74 23.44
N LYS A 265 17.80 2.27 22.70
CA LYS A 265 18.93 1.48 22.19
C LYS A 265 19.76 0.86 23.31
N GLN A 266 20.02 1.59 24.41
CA GLN A 266 20.74 1.09 25.57
C GLN A 266 20.01 -0.12 26.21
N HIS A 267 18.69 -0.08 26.27
CA HIS A 267 17.83 -1.13 26.80
C HIS A 267 17.45 -2.20 25.76
N GLN A 268 18.08 -2.20 24.56
CA GLN A 268 17.87 -3.17 23.46
C GLN A 268 16.41 -3.18 22.95
N VAL A 269 15.69 -2.06 23.09
CA VAL A 269 14.36 -1.89 22.52
C VAL A 269 14.49 -1.46 21.07
N ALA A 270 13.74 -2.13 20.18
CA ALA A 270 13.74 -1.80 18.75
C ALA A 270 13.19 -0.37 18.53
N VAL A 271 13.97 0.45 17.83
CA VAL A 271 13.63 1.85 17.56
C VAL A 271 14.05 2.28 16.17
N GLU A 272 13.18 3.00 15.47
CA GLU A 272 13.48 3.68 14.20
C GLU A 272 13.23 5.17 14.36
N MET A 273 14.17 6.02 13.89
CA MET A 273 14.09 7.47 14.03
C MET A 273 14.36 8.17 12.71
N HIS A 274 13.52 9.15 12.37
CA HIS A 274 13.64 10.02 11.22
C HIS A 274 13.81 11.46 11.66
N LEU A 275 14.98 12.04 11.34
CA LEU A 275 15.27 13.45 11.56
C LEU A 275 15.23 14.20 10.23
N TYR A 276 14.48 15.30 10.22
CA TYR A 276 14.33 16.18 9.06
C TYR A 276 15.04 17.49 9.30
N GLU A 277 15.73 18.01 8.30
CA GLU A 277 16.45 19.28 8.40
C GLU A 277 15.49 20.42 8.76
N HIS A 278 14.32 20.46 8.08
CA HIS A 278 13.31 21.49 8.24
C HIS A 278 11.94 20.92 8.58
N GLY A 279 11.13 21.70 9.31
CA GLY A 279 9.77 21.37 9.68
C GLY A 279 9.25 22.18 10.84
N GLY A 280 10.14 22.72 11.64
CA GLY A 280 9.81 23.43 12.87
C GLY A 280 9.02 22.57 13.83
N HIS A 281 8.23 23.19 14.71
CA HIS A 281 7.37 22.51 15.64
C HIS A 281 5.93 22.38 15.12
N GLY A 282 5.28 21.23 15.39
CA GLY A 282 3.87 21.08 15.12
C GLY A 282 3.53 20.83 13.65
N PHE A 283 4.37 20.15 12.87
CA PHE A 283 4.12 19.88 11.45
C PHE A 283 2.98 18.85 11.19
N GLY A 284 2.43 18.16 12.22
CA GLY A 284 1.35 17.18 12.06
C GLY A 284 1.71 16.06 11.09
N LEU A 285 0.90 15.82 10.05
CA LEU A 285 1.20 14.84 8.98
C LEU A 285 2.25 15.33 7.95
N GLY A 286 2.94 16.44 8.24
CA GLY A 286 3.91 17.11 7.35
C GLY A 286 3.35 18.38 6.73
N VAL A 287 4.20 19.40 6.56
CA VAL A 287 3.82 20.70 6.00
C VAL A 287 4.55 20.99 4.70
N GLU A 288 5.87 20.91 4.68
CA GLU A 288 6.71 21.19 3.50
C GLU A 288 7.98 20.32 3.50
N GLY A 289 8.58 20.14 2.32
CA GLY A 289 9.87 19.45 2.19
C GLY A 289 9.81 17.98 2.58
N THR A 290 10.92 17.48 3.14
CA THR A 290 11.14 16.06 3.42
C THR A 290 10.32 15.52 4.59
N ASN A 291 9.86 16.39 5.52
CA ASN A 291 9.03 15.97 6.65
C ASN A 291 7.66 15.40 6.21
N LYS A 292 7.18 15.70 5.01
CA LYS A 292 5.97 15.07 4.43
C LYS A 292 6.11 13.56 4.25
N SER A 293 7.33 13.03 4.28
CA SER A 293 7.59 11.60 4.06
C SER A 293 7.42 10.74 5.32
N TRP A 294 7.34 11.34 6.53
CA TRP A 294 7.27 10.56 7.75
C TRP A 294 6.04 9.62 7.85
N PRO A 295 4.84 10.00 7.37
CA PRO A 295 3.71 9.08 7.42
C PRO A 295 3.95 7.82 6.58
N LYS A 296 4.57 7.99 5.38
CA LYS A 296 4.93 6.84 4.53
C LYS A 296 6.05 5.98 5.14
N ALA A 297 7.02 6.60 5.81
CA ALA A 297 8.06 5.86 6.54
C ALA A 297 7.46 5.08 7.72
N CYS A 298 6.55 5.70 8.48
CA CYS A 298 5.83 5.07 9.57
C CYS A 298 4.96 3.89 9.09
N GLU A 299 4.24 4.04 7.98
CA GLU A 299 3.46 2.96 7.36
C GLU A 299 4.37 1.76 7.01
N LYS A 300 5.52 2.00 6.38
CA LYS A 300 6.50 0.95 6.09
C LYS A 300 7.00 0.27 7.37
N TRP A 301 7.27 1.04 8.41
CA TRP A 301 7.70 0.52 9.70
C TRP A 301 6.60 -0.35 10.34
N LEU A 302 5.34 0.08 10.29
CA LEU A 302 4.18 -0.68 10.79
C LEU A 302 4.00 -2.01 10.04
N ILE A 303 4.15 -2.01 8.71
CA ILE A 303 4.12 -3.22 7.89
C ILE A 303 5.29 -4.15 8.25
N SER A 304 6.52 -3.63 8.33
CA SER A 304 7.72 -4.42 8.64
C SER A 304 7.67 -5.06 10.02
N ASN A 305 6.94 -4.45 10.96
CA ASN A 305 6.73 -4.97 12.31
C ASN A 305 5.46 -5.83 12.46
N GLY A 306 4.72 -6.10 11.38
CA GLY A 306 3.53 -6.96 11.37
C GLY A 306 2.28 -6.35 12.03
N PHE A 307 2.25 -5.03 12.23
CA PHE A 307 1.06 -4.32 12.74
C PHE A 307 0.03 -4.08 11.64
N ILE A 308 0.48 -3.89 10.41
CA ILE A 308 -0.38 -3.84 9.22
C ILE A 308 -0.02 -5.03 8.34
N PRO A 309 -0.99 -5.83 7.87
CA PRO A 309 -0.70 -6.83 6.85
C PRO A 309 -0.23 -6.13 5.57
N LYS A 310 0.72 -6.71 4.88
CA LYS A 310 1.04 -6.25 3.51
C LYS A 310 -0.23 -6.38 2.69
N SER A 311 -0.71 -5.25 2.16
CA SER A 311 -1.97 -5.22 1.41
C SER A 311 -1.86 -5.88 0.04
N GLU A 312 -0.67 -5.87 -0.55
CA GLU A 312 -0.40 -6.34 -1.91
C GLU A 312 0.97 -7.00 -2.00
N GLY A 313 1.12 -7.85 -3.00
CA GLY A 313 2.38 -8.39 -3.45
C GLY A 313 2.30 -8.67 -4.94
N TYR A 314 3.23 -9.43 -5.46
CA TYR A 314 3.36 -9.71 -6.88
C TYR A 314 3.36 -11.20 -7.13
N VAL A 315 2.71 -11.63 -8.21
CA VAL A 315 2.81 -12.97 -8.77
C VAL A 315 3.38 -12.85 -10.17
N PHE A 316 4.31 -13.74 -10.50
CA PHE A 316 4.91 -13.87 -11.79
C PHE A 316 4.51 -15.21 -12.40
N SER A 317 3.80 -15.18 -13.54
CA SER A 317 3.51 -16.36 -14.32
C SER A 317 4.66 -16.61 -15.29
N TYR A 318 5.14 -17.84 -15.41
CA TYR A 318 6.25 -18.17 -16.29
C TYR A 318 6.19 -19.61 -16.78
N PHE A 319 7.01 -19.94 -17.75
CA PHE A 319 7.23 -21.31 -18.21
C PHE A 319 8.70 -21.71 -18.09
N LYS A 320 8.98 -23.00 -18.24
CA LYS A 320 10.31 -23.58 -18.24
C LYS A 320 10.57 -24.38 -19.51
N GLY A 321 11.84 -24.53 -19.87
CA GLY A 321 12.25 -25.31 -21.04
C GLY A 321 11.61 -24.80 -22.31
N ASN A 322 10.81 -25.64 -22.97
CA ASN A 322 10.02 -25.31 -24.16
C ASN A 322 8.51 -25.14 -23.83
N GLY A 323 8.11 -25.23 -22.56
CA GLY A 323 6.72 -25.03 -22.11
C GLY A 323 5.87 -26.30 -22.06
N GLU A 324 6.47 -27.49 -22.14
CA GLU A 324 5.76 -28.77 -22.11
C GLU A 324 5.12 -29.07 -20.73
N ASN A 325 5.77 -28.62 -19.66
CA ASN A 325 5.29 -28.84 -18.30
C ASN A 325 4.29 -27.79 -17.80
N GLY A 326 4.06 -26.72 -18.57
CA GLY A 326 2.97 -25.78 -18.35
C GLY A 326 3.30 -24.55 -17.50
N LEU A 327 2.26 -24.06 -16.79
CA LEU A 327 2.30 -22.82 -16.01
C LEU A 327 3.03 -23.00 -14.69
N HIS A 328 4.03 -22.18 -14.46
CA HIS A 328 4.65 -21.98 -13.16
C HIS A 328 4.31 -20.62 -12.58
N LEU A 329 4.29 -20.51 -11.26
CA LEU A 329 4.09 -19.24 -10.56
C LEU A 329 5.20 -19.02 -9.54
N ALA A 330 5.67 -17.78 -9.46
CA ALA A 330 6.50 -17.29 -8.39
C ALA A 330 5.82 -16.08 -7.72
N TYR A 331 6.16 -15.82 -6.47
CA TYR A 331 5.67 -14.64 -5.77
C TYR A 331 6.84 -13.76 -5.34
N SER A 332 6.54 -12.47 -5.14
CA SER A 332 7.45 -11.52 -4.52
C SER A 332 6.67 -10.56 -3.63
N GLU A 333 7.26 -10.21 -2.50
CA GLU A 333 6.70 -9.20 -1.61
C GLU A 333 7.19 -7.79 -1.93
N ASP A 334 8.33 -7.68 -2.61
CA ASP A 334 9.00 -6.42 -2.89
C ASP A 334 9.18 -6.12 -4.38
N GLY A 335 8.90 -7.10 -5.26
CA GLY A 335 9.13 -7.02 -6.69
C GLY A 335 10.59 -7.29 -7.10
N TYR A 336 11.50 -7.52 -6.17
CA TYR A 336 12.92 -7.75 -6.47
C TYR A 336 13.33 -9.20 -6.25
N LYS A 337 12.85 -9.85 -5.19
CA LYS A 337 13.15 -11.24 -4.85
C LYS A 337 11.93 -12.10 -5.13
N TRP A 338 12.09 -13.06 -6.04
CA TRP A 338 11.03 -13.96 -6.49
C TRP A 338 11.27 -15.37 -5.99
N GLU A 339 10.28 -15.94 -5.33
CA GLU A 339 10.31 -17.29 -4.76
C GLU A 339 9.29 -18.17 -5.48
N THR A 340 9.65 -19.44 -5.72
CA THR A 340 8.76 -20.41 -6.34
C THR A 340 7.56 -20.72 -5.44
N LEU A 341 6.42 -20.94 -6.08
CA LEU A 341 5.21 -21.49 -5.45
C LEU A 341 5.11 -22.99 -5.77
N LYS A 342 4.35 -23.74 -4.96
CA LYS A 342 4.08 -25.18 -5.17
C LYS A 342 5.36 -26.01 -5.35
N LYS A 343 6.44 -25.63 -4.63
CA LYS A 343 7.77 -26.26 -4.80
C LYS A 343 8.24 -26.33 -6.25
N ASP A 344 7.89 -25.31 -7.04
CA ASP A 344 8.18 -25.18 -8.47
C ASP A 344 7.47 -26.24 -9.36
N ALA A 345 6.40 -26.86 -8.90
CA ALA A 345 5.53 -27.69 -9.70
C ALA A 345 4.57 -26.84 -10.55
N SER A 346 4.10 -27.42 -11.68
CA SER A 346 3.13 -26.76 -12.55
C SER A 346 1.78 -26.57 -11.90
N PHE A 347 1.16 -25.40 -12.15
CA PHE A 347 -0.22 -25.08 -11.79
C PHE A 347 -1.23 -25.48 -12.86
N LEU A 348 -0.82 -25.58 -14.12
CA LEU A 348 -1.66 -25.99 -15.25
C LEU A 348 -0.80 -26.62 -16.34
N THR A 349 -1.06 -27.89 -16.68
CA THR A 349 -0.39 -28.60 -17.77
C THR A 349 -1.11 -28.30 -19.09
N PRO A 350 -0.39 -28.03 -20.21
CA PRO A 350 -1.03 -27.66 -21.48
C PRO A 350 -1.75 -28.86 -22.14
N GLU A 351 -2.96 -28.62 -22.62
CA GLU A 351 -3.80 -29.63 -23.28
C GLU A 351 -4.18 -29.27 -24.72
N VAL A 352 -4.09 -27.96 -25.08
CA VAL A 352 -4.54 -27.44 -26.38
C VAL A 352 -3.39 -27.08 -27.30
N GLY A 353 -3.68 -27.00 -28.60
CA GLY A 353 -2.69 -26.75 -29.65
C GLY A 353 -2.00 -28.02 -30.15
N LYS A 354 -1.38 -27.92 -31.30
CA LYS A 354 -0.70 -29.05 -31.99
C LYS A 354 0.45 -29.62 -31.14
N ASP A 355 1.28 -28.73 -30.58
CA ASP A 355 2.47 -29.14 -29.84
C ASP A 355 2.23 -29.22 -28.35
N LYS A 356 1.03 -28.82 -27.87
CA LYS A 356 0.65 -28.75 -26.46
C LYS A 356 1.69 -28.06 -25.59
N LEU A 357 2.08 -26.86 -25.99
CA LEU A 357 3.02 -26.02 -25.27
C LEU A 357 2.24 -24.97 -24.46
N MET A 358 2.85 -24.51 -23.38
CA MET A 358 2.42 -23.32 -22.64
C MET A 358 3.62 -22.40 -22.49
N ARG A 359 3.88 -21.63 -23.55
CA ARG A 359 4.96 -20.65 -23.58
C ARG A 359 4.37 -19.26 -23.40
N ASP A 360 5.17 -18.36 -22.88
CA ASP A 360 4.85 -16.94 -22.77
C ASP A 360 3.47 -16.69 -22.07
N PRO A 361 3.20 -17.31 -20.88
CA PRO A 361 1.89 -17.21 -20.26
C PRO A 361 1.64 -15.80 -19.73
N CYS A 362 0.72 -15.07 -20.36
CA CYS A 362 0.27 -13.76 -19.91
C CYS A 362 -1.00 -13.90 -19.06
N VAL A 363 -0.91 -13.44 -17.81
CA VAL A 363 -2.04 -13.44 -16.86
C VAL A 363 -2.42 -12.02 -16.49
N ILE A 364 -3.71 -11.70 -16.54
CA ILE A 364 -4.26 -10.44 -16.02
C ILE A 364 -5.46 -10.69 -15.12
N LYS A 365 -5.80 -9.73 -14.27
CA LYS A 365 -7.09 -9.70 -13.58
C LYS A 365 -8.08 -8.89 -14.40
N GLY A 366 -9.19 -9.51 -14.79
CA GLY A 366 -10.24 -8.91 -15.61
C GLY A 366 -11.20 -8.01 -14.83
N GLY A 367 -12.04 -7.29 -15.56
CA GLY A 367 -13.09 -6.46 -14.99
C GLY A 367 -14.23 -7.23 -14.36
N ASP A 368 -14.35 -8.51 -14.66
CA ASP A 368 -15.27 -9.48 -14.07
C ASP A 368 -14.75 -10.11 -12.76
N GLY A 369 -13.52 -9.77 -12.38
CA GLY A 369 -12.85 -10.26 -11.17
C GLY A 369 -12.12 -11.59 -11.34
N LEU A 370 -12.19 -12.22 -12.51
CA LEU A 370 -11.43 -13.43 -12.84
C LEU A 370 -10.00 -13.08 -13.27
N TYR A 371 -9.12 -14.06 -13.14
CA TYR A 371 -7.81 -14.05 -13.81
C TYR A 371 -7.99 -14.72 -15.18
N HIS A 372 -7.51 -14.05 -16.23
CA HIS A 372 -7.51 -14.55 -17.59
C HIS A 372 -6.09 -14.80 -18.04
N MET A 373 -5.84 -15.92 -18.67
CA MET A 373 -4.53 -16.28 -19.18
C MET A 373 -4.61 -16.63 -20.67
N VAL A 374 -3.66 -16.10 -21.44
CA VAL A 374 -3.39 -16.48 -22.82
C VAL A 374 -1.94 -16.96 -22.95
N TRP A 375 -1.67 -17.88 -23.90
CA TRP A 375 -0.33 -18.43 -24.08
C TRP A 375 -0.08 -18.96 -25.50
N THR A 376 1.19 -19.09 -25.87
CA THR A 376 1.63 -19.75 -27.10
C THR A 376 1.51 -21.27 -26.96
N VAL A 377 0.75 -21.90 -27.84
CA VAL A 377 0.44 -23.34 -27.79
C VAL A 377 1.33 -24.21 -28.69
N SER A 378 2.00 -23.59 -29.66
CA SER A 378 2.78 -24.27 -30.69
C SER A 378 3.72 -23.29 -31.40
N TRP A 379 4.76 -23.81 -32.01
CA TRP A 379 5.64 -23.03 -32.88
C TRP A 379 5.00 -22.61 -34.21
N THR A 380 3.94 -23.30 -34.65
CA THR A 380 3.37 -23.12 -35.99
C THR A 380 1.85 -22.98 -36.02
N ASP A 381 1.16 -23.05 -34.86
CA ASP A 381 -0.30 -22.88 -34.83
C ASP A 381 -0.73 -21.44 -35.13
N LYS A 382 -1.92 -21.33 -35.74
CA LYS A 382 -2.58 -20.05 -36.06
C LYS A 382 -3.58 -19.63 -34.99
N GLY A 383 -3.29 -19.96 -33.74
CA GLY A 383 -4.13 -19.68 -32.60
C GLY A 383 -3.35 -19.70 -31.30
N ILE A 384 -4.04 -19.35 -30.23
CA ILE A 384 -3.51 -19.20 -28.88
C ILE A 384 -4.30 -20.07 -27.90
N GLY A 385 -3.72 -20.38 -26.75
CA GLY A 385 -4.42 -20.98 -25.63
C GLY A 385 -5.10 -19.92 -24.77
N TYR A 386 -6.20 -20.32 -24.11
CA TYR A 386 -6.92 -19.51 -23.14
C TYR A 386 -7.42 -20.36 -21.99
N ALA A 387 -7.37 -19.81 -20.77
CA ALA A 387 -8.05 -20.33 -19.59
C ALA A 387 -8.33 -19.19 -18.61
N SER A 388 -9.27 -19.37 -17.69
CA SER A 388 -9.57 -18.42 -16.62
C SER A 388 -9.51 -19.07 -15.24
N SER A 389 -9.31 -18.24 -14.19
CA SER A 389 -9.26 -18.71 -12.81
C SER A 389 -9.84 -17.68 -11.85
N LYS A 390 -10.38 -18.11 -10.72
CA LYS A 390 -10.81 -17.23 -9.62
C LYS A 390 -9.67 -16.93 -8.64
N ASP A 391 -8.66 -17.79 -8.59
CA ASP A 391 -7.68 -17.84 -7.49
C ASP A 391 -6.23 -18.11 -7.92
N LEU A 392 -5.95 -18.25 -9.24
CA LEU A 392 -4.68 -18.64 -9.84
C LEU A 392 -4.27 -20.11 -9.56
N ILE A 393 -5.08 -20.86 -8.82
CA ILE A 393 -4.85 -22.26 -8.45
C ILE A 393 -5.69 -23.17 -9.32
N HIS A 394 -6.98 -22.90 -9.37
CA HIS A 394 -7.96 -23.69 -10.11
C HIS A 394 -8.32 -23.00 -11.43
N TRP A 395 -7.95 -23.63 -12.53
CA TRP A 395 -8.14 -23.09 -13.87
C TRP A 395 -9.34 -23.76 -14.57
N SER A 396 -10.02 -23.00 -15.41
CA SER A 396 -11.08 -23.49 -16.27
C SER A 396 -10.57 -24.55 -17.26
N LYS A 397 -11.47 -25.21 -17.97
CA LYS A 397 -11.10 -25.96 -19.17
C LYS A 397 -10.33 -25.05 -20.13
N GLN A 398 -9.25 -25.58 -20.71
CA GLN A 398 -8.45 -24.87 -21.70
C GLN A 398 -9.18 -24.79 -23.04
N GLU A 399 -9.04 -23.67 -23.71
CA GLU A 399 -9.63 -23.40 -25.01
C GLU A 399 -8.55 -23.00 -26.02
N PHE A 400 -8.71 -23.44 -27.26
CA PHE A 400 -7.89 -22.98 -28.38
C PHE A 400 -8.65 -21.91 -29.16
N ILE A 401 -8.09 -20.70 -29.22
CA ILE A 401 -8.68 -19.57 -29.95
C ILE A 401 -7.94 -19.37 -31.27
N PRO A 402 -8.59 -19.63 -32.44
CA PRO A 402 -7.94 -19.62 -33.75
C PRO A 402 -7.82 -18.20 -34.33
N VAL A 403 -7.12 -17.32 -33.65
CA VAL A 403 -7.03 -15.85 -33.95
C VAL A 403 -6.46 -15.50 -35.31
N MET A 404 -5.66 -16.38 -35.93
CA MET A 404 -5.05 -16.19 -37.28
C MET A 404 -5.52 -17.24 -38.30
N ALA A 405 -6.52 -18.08 -37.99
CA ALA A 405 -6.96 -19.13 -38.94
C ALA A 405 -7.53 -18.60 -40.25
N HIS A 406 -8.05 -17.37 -40.26
CA HIS A 406 -8.55 -16.68 -41.45
C HIS A 406 -7.42 -16.22 -42.41
N GLU A 407 -6.17 -16.13 -41.93
CA GLU A 407 -5.01 -15.70 -42.72
C GLU A 407 -4.23 -16.95 -43.19
N LYS A 408 -4.42 -17.30 -44.48
CA LYS A 408 -3.84 -18.52 -45.04
C LYS A 408 -2.32 -18.55 -44.98
N ASN A 409 -1.68 -17.41 -45.14
CA ASN A 409 -0.24 -17.25 -45.15
C ASN A 409 0.38 -16.98 -43.77
N ALA A 410 -0.41 -16.98 -42.71
CA ALA A 410 0.14 -16.86 -41.35
C ALA A 410 0.95 -18.12 -41.01
N ARG A 411 2.14 -17.94 -40.43
CA ARG A 411 3.05 -19.01 -40.05
C ARG A 411 2.96 -19.42 -38.59
N ASN A 412 2.60 -18.49 -37.73
CA ASN A 412 2.68 -18.66 -36.29
C ASN A 412 1.80 -17.65 -35.53
N THR A 413 1.64 -17.89 -34.24
CA THR A 413 1.00 -16.97 -33.28
C THR A 413 1.79 -17.06 -31.98
N TRP A 414 2.71 -16.09 -31.72
CA TRP A 414 3.65 -16.17 -30.61
C TRP A 414 3.43 -15.06 -29.60
N ALA A 415 3.79 -15.36 -28.34
CA ALA A 415 3.77 -14.44 -27.22
C ALA A 415 2.49 -13.60 -27.17
N PRO A 416 1.31 -14.24 -27.05
CA PRO A 416 0.07 -13.51 -26.89
C PRO A 416 0.04 -12.82 -25.55
N GLU A 417 -0.38 -11.57 -25.56
CA GLU A 417 -0.62 -10.75 -24.38
C GLU A 417 -2.08 -10.29 -24.34
N ILE A 418 -2.53 -9.87 -23.16
CA ILE A 418 -3.89 -9.44 -22.95
C ILE A 418 -3.92 -8.17 -22.07
N THR A 419 -4.72 -7.19 -22.46
CA THR A 419 -4.94 -5.96 -21.69
C THR A 419 -6.43 -5.66 -21.60
N TYR A 420 -6.93 -5.38 -20.39
CA TYR A 420 -8.31 -4.99 -20.16
C TYR A 420 -8.47 -3.48 -20.20
N ASP A 421 -9.35 -2.98 -21.04
CA ASP A 421 -9.73 -1.56 -21.07
C ASP A 421 -10.97 -1.31 -20.21
N GLN A 422 -10.77 -0.63 -19.09
CA GLN A 422 -11.85 -0.28 -18.16
C GLN A 422 -12.93 0.65 -18.79
N LYS A 423 -12.58 1.43 -19.82
CA LYS A 423 -13.50 2.36 -20.46
C LYS A 423 -14.46 1.65 -21.39
N SER A 424 -13.97 0.81 -22.29
CA SER A 424 -14.78 0.02 -23.24
C SER A 424 -15.32 -1.25 -22.63
N LYS A 425 -14.77 -1.70 -21.48
CA LYS A 425 -15.01 -3.02 -20.86
C LYS A 425 -14.72 -4.17 -21.81
N GLU A 426 -13.69 -4.02 -22.63
CA GLU A 426 -13.22 -5.03 -23.58
C GLU A 426 -11.80 -5.47 -23.25
N TYR A 427 -11.48 -6.70 -23.60
CA TYR A 427 -10.12 -7.23 -23.56
C TYR A 427 -9.50 -7.09 -24.94
N LEU A 428 -8.33 -6.47 -25.03
CA LEU A 428 -7.48 -6.48 -26.22
C LEU A 428 -6.51 -7.64 -26.07
N ILE A 429 -6.56 -8.60 -27.00
CA ILE A 429 -5.61 -9.71 -27.08
C ILE A 429 -4.73 -9.46 -28.29
N TYR A 430 -3.41 -9.48 -28.14
CA TYR A 430 -2.45 -9.17 -29.19
C TYR A 430 -1.28 -10.14 -29.16
N TRP A 431 -0.67 -10.36 -30.32
CA TRP A 431 0.36 -11.40 -30.51
C TRP A 431 1.26 -11.06 -31.69
N ALA A 432 2.42 -11.73 -31.78
CA ALA A 432 3.32 -11.64 -32.93
C ALA A 432 3.03 -12.73 -33.97
N SER A 433 2.87 -12.33 -35.22
CA SER A 433 2.73 -13.26 -36.37
C SER A 433 3.55 -12.83 -37.55
N THR A 434 4.15 -13.81 -38.25
CA THR A 434 4.64 -13.67 -39.60
C THR A 434 3.56 -14.08 -40.59
N VAL A 435 3.33 -13.25 -41.59
CA VAL A 435 2.42 -13.55 -42.71
C VAL A 435 3.25 -13.50 -44.01
N ASP A 436 3.47 -14.65 -44.63
CA ASP A 436 4.28 -14.76 -45.83
C ASP A 436 3.74 -13.85 -46.95
N GLY A 437 4.65 -13.12 -47.58
CA GLY A 437 4.34 -12.17 -48.65
C GLY A 437 3.92 -10.77 -48.17
N LYS A 438 3.86 -10.53 -46.86
CA LYS A 438 3.64 -9.19 -46.29
C LYS A 438 4.95 -8.62 -45.73
N PHE A 439 5.11 -7.29 -45.82
CA PHE A 439 6.26 -6.54 -45.28
C PHE A 439 7.60 -7.01 -45.83
N THR A 440 7.64 -7.24 -47.12
CA THR A 440 8.81 -7.79 -47.84
C THR A 440 10.05 -6.90 -47.78
N GLU A 441 9.86 -5.60 -47.57
CA GLU A 441 10.91 -4.60 -47.40
C GLU A 441 11.80 -4.81 -46.17
N THR A 442 11.28 -5.51 -45.16
CA THR A 442 12.01 -5.87 -43.93
C THR A 442 12.29 -7.36 -43.81
N GLN A 443 12.01 -8.11 -44.90
CA GLN A 443 12.21 -9.56 -44.93
C GLN A 443 13.70 -9.89 -44.91
N SER A 444 14.08 -10.81 -44.03
CA SER A 444 15.44 -11.36 -43.94
C SER A 444 15.43 -12.86 -44.23
N THR A 445 16.51 -13.39 -44.75
CA THR A 445 16.74 -14.83 -44.85
C THR A 445 17.15 -15.46 -43.53
N GLU A 446 17.58 -14.62 -42.59
CA GLU A 446 17.91 -15.04 -41.23
C GLU A 446 16.66 -15.49 -40.45
N GLU A 447 16.84 -16.16 -39.34
CA GLU A 447 15.75 -16.64 -38.47
C GLU A 447 14.68 -17.45 -39.24
N LYS A 448 15.09 -18.24 -40.23
CA LYS A 448 14.19 -19.03 -41.11
C LYS A 448 13.15 -18.17 -41.84
N GLY A 449 13.48 -16.89 -42.10
CA GLY A 449 12.60 -15.95 -42.78
C GLY A 449 11.38 -15.49 -41.95
N TYR A 450 11.40 -15.59 -40.62
CA TYR A 450 10.37 -14.98 -39.79
C TYR A 450 10.50 -13.45 -39.84
N ASN A 451 9.35 -12.78 -40.01
CA ASN A 451 9.25 -11.32 -40.10
C ASN A 451 7.92 -10.86 -39.46
N HIS A 452 7.90 -10.80 -38.17
CA HIS A 452 6.69 -10.62 -37.40
C HIS A 452 6.21 -9.17 -37.38
N ARG A 453 4.88 -9.04 -37.18
CA ARG A 453 4.18 -7.81 -36.77
C ARG A 453 3.23 -8.13 -35.63
N ILE A 454 2.80 -7.12 -34.92
CA ILE A 454 1.84 -7.29 -33.83
C ILE A 454 0.43 -7.16 -34.39
N TYR A 455 -0.36 -8.21 -34.21
CA TYR A 455 -1.77 -8.28 -34.56
C TYR A 455 -2.61 -8.31 -33.29
N TYR A 456 -3.90 -7.99 -33.39
CA TYR A 456 -4.82 -8.02 -32.26
C TYR A 456 -6.24 -8.37 -32.66
N THR A 457 -7.01 -8.78 -31.67
CA THR A 457 -8.47 -8.85 -31.65
C THR A 457 -9.00 -8.30 -30.32
N THR A 458 -10.30 -8.03 -30.25
CA THR A 458 -10.95 -7.67 -28.98
C THR A 458 -12.13 -8.60 -28.69
N THR A 459 -12.38 -8.80 -27.41
CA THR A 459 -13.52 -9.57 -26.90
C THR A 459 -14.06 -8.97 -25.60
N LYS A 460 -15.32 -9.24 -25.27
CA LYS A 460 -15.92 -8.88 -23.98
C LYS A 460 -16.04 -10.09 -23.02
N ASP A 461 -16.12 -11.28 -23.59
CA ASP A 461 -16.56 -12.48 -22.89
C ASP A 461 -15.80 -13.77 -23.26
N PHE A 462 -14.73 -13.65 -24.07
CA PHE A 462 -13.92 -14.75 -24.62
C PHE A 462 -14.71 -15.79 -25.44
N ASN A 463 -15.98 -15.50 -25.74
CA ASN A 463 -16.82 -16.34 -26.62
C ASN A 463 -16.91 -15.75 -28.03
N LYS A 464 -16.94 -14.42 -28.13
CA LYS A 464 -17.05 -13.69 -29.40
C LYS A 464 -15.88 -12.75 -29.58
N PHE A 465 -15.18 -12.91 -30.68
CA PHE A 465 -14.00 -12.11 -31.03
C PHE A 465 -14.28 -11.21 -32.24
N LYS A 466 -13.79 -9.98 -32.21
CA LYS A 466 -13.82 -9.11 -33.38
C LYS A 466 -12.81 -9.60 -34.41
N LYS A 467 -12.92 -9.07 -35.66
CA LYS A 467 -11.97 -9.40 -36.73
C LYS A 467 -10.55 -8.98 -36.32
N THR A 468 -9.59 -9.88 -36.55
CA THR A 468 -8.16 -9.60 -36.38
C THR A 468 -7.71 -8.42 -37.24
N LYS A 469 -6.90 -7.54 -36.66
CA LYS A 469 -6.29 -6.37 -37.29
C LYS A 469 -4.81 -6.29 -36.96
N LEU A 470 -4.06 -5.52 -37.77
CA LEU A 470 -2.70 -5.11 -37.47
C LEU A 470 -2.73 -4.06 -36.35
N LEU A 471 -1.97 -4.27 -35.27
CA LEU A 471 -1.83 -3.33 -34.16
C LEU A 471 -0.61 -2.43 -34.33
N TYR A 472 0.54 -3.02 -34.70
CA TYR A 472 1.79 -2.27 -34.79
C TYR A 472 2.71 -2.79 -35.87
N GLU A 473 3.18 -1.85 -36.71
CA GLU A 473 4.15 -2.01 -37.79
C GLU A 473 5.26 -0.96 -37.62
N PRO A 474 6.40 -1.32 -36.99
CA PRO A 474 7.48 -0.38 -36.70
C PRO A 474 8.52 -0.19 -37.81
N GLY A 475 8.42 -0.91 -38.93
CA GLY A 475 9.44 -0.95 -39.98
C GLY A 475 10.59 -1.92 -39.70
N PHE A 476 10.40 -2.87 -38.77
CA PHE A 476 11.36 -3.94 -38.45
C PHE A 476 10.64 -5.19 -37.92
N ASN A 477 11.36 -6.30 -37.77
CA ASN A 477 10.84 -7.53 -37.21
C ASN A 477 10.59 -7.36 -35.68
N VAL A 478 9.32 -7.40 -35.23
CA VAL A 478 8.90 -7.11 -33.88
C VAL A 478 8.13 -8.25 -33.23
N ILE A 479 8.53 -8.64 -32.01
CA ILE A 479 7.83 -9.64 -31.19
C ILE A 479 7.67 -9.17 -29.75
N ASP A 480 7.01 -9.97 -28.91
CA ASP A 480 6.92 -9.84 -27.46
C ASP A 480 6.45 -8.44 -27.02
N ALA A 481 5.33 -7.99 -27.58
CA ALA A 481 4.73 -6.74 -27.15
C ALA A 481 4.00 -6.92 -25.81
N SER A 482 4.18 -6.00 -24.86
CA SER A 482 3.43 -5.90 -23.61
C SER A 482 2.95 -4.48 -23.38
N ILE A 483 1.66 -4.27 -23.14
CA ILE A 483 1.05 -2.93 -23.05
C ILE A 483 0.58 -2.66 -21.62
N VAL A 484 1.03 -1.55 -21.08
CA VAL A 484 0.55 -1.02 -19.80
C VAL A 484 -0.11 0.34 -19.99
N LYS A 485 -1.04 0.66 -19.08
CA LYS A 485 -1.66 1.98 -18.99
C LYS A 485 -0.95 2.82 -17.94
N ASP A 486 -0.62 4.05 -18.31
CA ASP A 486 -0.08 5.06 -17.40
C ASP A 486 -0.92 6.35 -17.43
N GLU A 487 -0.47 7.40 -16.74
CA GLU A 487 -1.14 8.70 -16.71
C GLU A 487 -1.17 9.41 -18.08
N LYS A 488 -0.23 9.08 -18.97
CA LYS A 488 -0.07 9.69 -20.29
C LYS A 488 -0.85 8.95 -21.39
N GLY A 489 -1.28 7.70 -21.12
CA GLY A 489 -1.98 6.86 -22.07
C GLY A 489 -1.57 5.40 -21.97
N TYR A 490 -1.10 4.81 -23.06
CA TYR A 490 -0.64 3.43 -23.14
C TYR A 490 0.80 3.39 -23.61
N THR A 491 1.62 2.60 -22.90
CA THR A 491 3.01 2.33 -23.26
C THR A 491 3.13 0.86 -23.65
N MET A 492 3.58 0.62 -24.88
CA MET A 492 3.91 -0.71 -25.40
C MET A 492 5.41 -0.93 -25.26
N TYR A 493 5.81 -1.91 -24.47
CA TYR A 493 7.15 -2.48 -24.46
C TYR A 493 7.22 -3.57 -25.52
N LEU A 494 8.29 -3.64 -26.28
CA LEU A 494 8.40 -4.56 -27.41
C LEU A 494 9.86 -4.96 -27.65
N LYS A 495 10.06 -6.12 -28.28
CA LYS A 495 11.38 -6.57 -28.70
C LYS A 495 11.61 -6.27 -30.18
N ASP A 496 12.71 -5.59 -30.48
CA ASP A 496 13.25 -5.54 -31.82
C ASP A 496 14.00 -6.86 -32.12
N GLU A 497 13.40 -7.70 -32.95
CA GLU A 497 13.90 -9.05 -33.25
C GLU A 497 14.89 -9.06 -34.42
N THR A 498 15.27 -7.88 -34.98
CA THR A 498 16.20 -7.76 -36.11
C THR A 498 17.54 -8.41 -35.79
N LYS A 499 18.01 -9.25 -36.70
CA LYS A 499 19.29 -9.97 -36.56
C LYS A 499 20.43 -9.32 -37.32
N VAL A 500 20.16 -8.64 -38.41
CA VAL A 500 21.18 -8.01 -39.25
C VAL A 500 20.72 -6.57 -39.60
N PRO A 501 21.38 -5.54 -39.10
CA PRO A 501 22.32 -5.58 -37.98
C PRO A 501 21.63 -6.02 -36.67
N VAL A 502 22.37 -6.69 -35.80
CA VAL A 502 21.79 -7.25 -34.55
C VAL A 502 21.21 -6.13 -33.68
N GLN A 503 19.95 -6.29 -33.35
CA GLN A 503 19.24 -5.47 -32.34
C GLN A 503 18.96 -6.30 -31.08
N LYS A 504 18.01 -7.23 -31.10
CA LYS A 504 17.68 -8.15 -30.01
C LYS A 504 17.53 -7.44 -28.64
N ASN A 505 16.96 -6.22 -28.63
CA ASN A 505 16.82 -5.34 -27.49
C ASN A 505 15.35 -4.94 -27.29
N LEU A 506 15.07 -4.32 -26.16
CA LEU A 506 13.73 -3.83 -25.86
C LEU A 506 13.62 -2.34 -26.17
N LYS A 507 12.48 -1.97 -26.74
CA LYS A 507 12.09 -0.59 -27.10
C LYS A 507 10.69 -0.30 -26.57
N ILE A 508 10.28 0.96 -26.63
CA ILE A 508 8.93 1.41 -26.26
C ILE A 508 8.28 2.20 -27.40
N ALA A 509 6.96 2.07 -27.50
CA ALA A 509 6.10 2.93 -28.29
C ALA A 509 4.90 3.36 -27.45
N THR A 510 4.37 4.56 -27.67
CA THR A 510 3.29 5.11 -26.85
C THR A 510 2.06 5.47 -27.68
N SER A 511 0.87 5.43 -27.06
CA SER A 511 -0.38 5.84 -27.67
C SER A 511 -1.33 6.47 -26.68
N LYS A 512 -2.26 7.30 -27.16
CA LYS A 512 -3.40 7.77 -26.37
C LYS A 512 -4.54 6.76 -26.27
N ASN A 513 -4.60 5.81 -27.19
CA ASN A 513 -5.62 4.77 -27.26
C ASN A 513 -4.99 3.38 -27.23
N LEU A 514 -5.67 2.42 -26.62
CA LEU A 514 -5.19 1.04 -26.50
C LEU A 514 -4.96 0.36 -27.88
N GLU A 515 -5.85 0.62 -28.84
CA GLU A 515 -5.73 0.12 -30.22
C GLU A 515 -4.80 0.96 -31.12
N GLY A 516 -4.09 1.93 -30.54
CA GLY A 516 -3.19 2.81 -31.30
C GLY A 516 -3.89 4.07 -31.89
N PRO A 517 -3.25 4.75 -32.85
CA PRO A 517 -1.92 4.45 -33.37
C PRO A 517 -0.81 4.66 -32.34
N TYR A 518 0.18 3.78 -32.37
CA TYR A 518 1.39 3.90 -31.54
C TYR A 518 2.46 4.73 -32.26
N THR A 519 3.27 5.42 -31.47
CA THR A 519 4.41 6.20 -31.98
C THR A 519 5.47 5.29 -32.62
N LYS A 520 6.43 5.88 -33.33
CA LYS A 520 7.67 5.17 -33.70
C LYS A 520 8.34 4.62 -32.43
N ALA A 521 8.94 3.44 -32.54
CA ALA A 521 9.70 2.84 -31.45
C ALA A 521 10.88 3.72 -31.01
N SER A 522 11.14 3.73 -29.72
CA SER A 522 12.24 4.49 -29.10
C SER A 522 13.61 3.89 -29.44
N GLU A 523 14.68 4.56 -28.99
CA GLU A 523 15.96 3.91 -28.76
C GLU A 523 15.82 2.78 -27.74
N PRO A 524 16.77 1.81 -27.72
CA PRO A 524 16.74 0.71 -26.77
C PRO A 524 16.69 1.18 -25.31
N ILE A 525 15.87 0.49 -24.49
CA ILE A 525 15.80 0.70 -23.05
C ILE A 525 16.64 -0.29 -22.26
N THR A 526 17.22 -1.30 -22.93
CA THR A 526 18.09 -2.32 -22.34
C THR A 526 19.55 -2.11 -22.79
N GLY A 527 20.49 -2.72 -22.05
CA GLY A 527 21.91 -2.66 -22.36
C GLY A 527 22.32 -3.49 -23.58
N ASN A 528 23.64 -3.62 -23.79
CA ASN A 528 24.21 -4.38 -24.91
C ASN A 528 24.18 -5.90 -24.65
N TYR A 529 22.99 -6.46 -24.53
CA TYR A 529 22.71 -7.89 -24.40
C TYR A 529 21.35 -8.22 -25.04
N TRP A 530 21.15 -9.49 -25.36
CA TRP A 530 19.89 -9.94 -25.92
C TRP A 530 18.82 -10.05 -24.83
N ALA A 531 17.68 -9.41 -25.05
CA ALA A 531 16.55 -9.37 -24.14
C ALA A 531 15.26 -9.68 -24.89
N GLU A 532 14.35 -10.44 -24.23
CA GLU A 532 13.01 -10.77 -24.75
C GLU A 532 11.97 -10.80 -23.64
N GLY A 533 10.70 -10.85 -24.01
CA GLY A 533 9.59 -11.05 -23.09
C GLY A 533 9.44 -9.96 -22.04
N PRO A 534 9.30 -8.67 -22.42
CA PRO A 534 9.14 -7.60 -21.45
C PRO A 534 7.81 -7.69 -20.73
N THR A 535 7.84 -7.56 -19.40
CA THR A 535 6.64 -7.36 -18.58
C THR A 535 6.88 -6.23 -17.59
N ALA A 536 5.95 -5.29 -17.48
CA ALA A 536 6.13 -4.06 -16.72
C ALA A 536 5.14 -3.94 -15.57
N THR A 537 5.62 -3.45 -14.43
CA THR A 537 4.77 -3.10 -13.29
C THR A 537 5.35 -1.93 -12.52
N GLN A 538 4.56 -1.31 -11.66
CA GLN A 538 5.06 -0.27 -10.75
C GLN A 538 5.46 -0.89 -9.41
N ILE A 539 6.72 -0.64 -9.02
CA ILE A 539 7.26 -0.96 -7.70
C ILE A 539 7.51 0.36 -6.98
N ASN A 540 6.84 0.59 -5.86
CA ASN A 540 6.93 1.84 -5.09
C ASN A 540 6.71 3.12 -5.92
N GLY A 541 5.87 3.05 -6.96
CA GLY A 541 5.56 4.18 -7.85
C GLY A 541 6.52 4.38 -9.03
N GLU A 542 7.57 3.56 -9.15
CA GLU A 542 8.52 3.58 -10.28
C GLU A 542 8.23 2.42 -11.24
N TRP A 543 8.33 2.64 -12.54
CA TRP A 543 8.18 1.57 -13.53
C TRP A 543 9.41 0.67 -13.55
N VAL A 544 9.19 -0.63 -13.39
CA VAL A 544 10.17 -1.70 -13.54
C VAL A 544 9.71 -2.61 -14.66
N VAL A 545 10.62 -2.89 -15.60
CA VAL A 545 10.41 -3.81 -16.73
C VAL A 545 11.33 -5.01 -16.52
N TYR A 546 10.74 -6.18 -16.35
CA TYR A 546 11.46 -7.44 -16.28
C TYR A 546 11.52 -8.08 -17.66
N PHE A 547 12.56 -8.87 -17.92
CA PHE A 547 12.77 -9.54 -19.21
C PHE A 547 13.72 -10.72 -19.11
N ASP A 548 13.65 -11.63 -20.07
CA ASP A 548 14.53 -12.79 -20.19
C ASP A 548 15.83 -12.41 -20.93
N LYS A 549 16.97 -12.46 -20.24
CA LYS A 549 18.31 -12.38 -20.84
C LYS A 549 18.71 -13.78 -21.34
N TYR A 550 17.94 -14.31 -22.30
CA TYR A 550 17.90 -15.72 -22.67
C TYR A 550 19.23 -16.33 -23.08
N THR A 551 20.14 -15.56 -23.71
CA THR A 551 21.50 -16.03 -24.01
C THR A 551 22.37 -16.21 -22.76
N GLN A 552 22.04 -15.50 -21.69
CA GLN A 552 22.74 -15.59 -20.39
C GLN A 552 22.04 -16.55 -19.42
N LYS A 553 20.87 -17.10 -19.79
CA LYS A 553 20.00 -17.94 -18.93
C LYS A 553 19.68 -17.28 -17.59
N LYS A 554 19.46 -15.97 -17.61
CA LYS A 554 19.13 -15.13 -16.45
C LYS A 554 17.91 -14.28 -16.77
N TYR A 555 17.10 -13.99 -15.76
CA TYR A 555 16.09 -12.95 -15.82
C TYR A 555 16.70 -11.63 -15.35
N GLY A 556 16.35 -10.52 -16.00
CA GLY A 556 16.85 -9.19 -15.69
C GLY A 556 15.74 -8.16 -15.54
N ALA A 557 16.11 -6.95 -15.17
CA ALA A 557 15.19 -5.82 -15.09
C ALA A 557 15.87 -4.49 -15.39
N VAL A 558 15.09 -3.55 -15.94
CA VAL A 558 15.43 -2.12 -15.98
C VAL A 558 14.39 -1.31 -15.24
N LYS A 559 14.82 -0.21 -14.63
CA LYS A 559 13.97 0.70 -13.88
C LYS A 559 13.95 2.08 -14.53
N GLN A 560 12.77 2.68 -14.65
CA GLN A 560 12.63 4.04 -15.14
C GLN A 560 13.02 5.05 -14.05
N THR A 561 13.91 5.98 -14.40
CA THR A 561 14.37 7.06 -13.52
C THR A 561 14.16 8.42 -14.20
N SER A 562 14.41 9.50 -13.51
CA SER A 562 14.40 10.86 -14.09
C SER A 562 15.49 11.06 -15.18
N LYS A 563 16.51 10.19 -15.21
CA LYS A 563 17.63 10.24 -16.17
C LYS A 563 17.50 9.23 -17.33
N GLY A 564 16.42 8.46 -17.36
CA GLY A 564 16.19 7.40 -18.34
C GLY A 564 16.06 6.02 -17.70
N TRP A 565 16.53 4.97 -18.36
CA TRP A 565 16.44 3.58 -17.89
C TRP A 565 17.74 3.14 -17.24
N GLU A 566 17.65 2.55 -16.05
CA GLU A 566 18.76 2.00 -15.26
C GLU A 566 18.66 0.48 -15.23
N ASP A 567 19.74 -0.23 -15.59
CA ASP A 567 19.81 -1.70 -15.46
C ASP A 567 19.96 -2.09 -13.99
N ILE A 568 18.95 -2.77 -13.46
CA ILE A 568 18.89 -3.29 -12.08
C ILE A 568 18.92 -4.82 -12.05
N SER A 569 19.40 -5.47 -13.11
CA SER A 569 19.40 -6.94 -13.23
C SER A 569 20.11 -7.66 -12.07
N GLU A 570 21.14 -7.03 -11.47
CA GLU A 570 21.84 -7.61 -10.31
C GLU A 570 21.10 -7.38 -8.98
N GLN A 571 20.04 -6.58 -8.96
CA GLN A 571 19.20 -6.36 -7.79
C GLN A 571 17.99 -7.30 -7.74
N VAL A 572 17.69 -7.99 -8.83
CA VAL A 572 16.56 -8.91 -8.93
C VAL A 572 17.03 -10.36 -8.92
N SER A 573 16.23 -11.22 -8.30
CA SER A 573 16.48 -12.66 -8.31
C SER A 573 15.21 -13.43 -8.68
N PHE A 574 15.33 -14.36 -9.64
CA PHE A 574 14.24 -15.20 -10.12
C PHE A 574 14.55 -16.68 -9.92
N PRO A 575 13.51 -17.55 -9.87
CA PRO A 575 13.70 -18.99 -9.86
C PRO A 575 14.52 -19.46 -11.07
N GLN A 576 15.30 -20.52 -10.87
CA GLN A 576 16.13 -21.09 -11.95
C GLN A 576 15.26 -21.61 -13.11
N GLY A 577 15.66 -21.27 -14.33
CA GLY A 577 14.98 -21.69 -15.55
C GLY A 577 13.71 -20.91 -15.88
N THR A 578 13.46 -19.79 -15.19
CA THR A 578 12.39 -18.84 -15.54
C THR A 578 12.57 -18.32 -16.95
N ARG A 579 11.51 -18.41 -17.75
CA ARG A 579 11.42 -17.87 -19.11
C ARG A 579 10.30 -16.83 -19.17
N HIS A 580 10.17 -16.14 -20.29
CA HIS A 580 9.17 -15.11 -20.59
C HIS A 580 7.82 -15.35 -19.89
N GLY A 581 7.30 -14.35 -19.19
CA GLY A 581 6.05 -14.40 -18.44
C GLY A 581 5.56 -13.02 -18.03
N THR A 582 4.55 -12.98 -17.17
CA THR A 582 3.87 -11.73 -16.82
C THR A 582 3.83 -11.52 -15.33
N VAL A 583 4.13 -10.29 -14.89
CA VAL A 583 3.98 -9.85 -13.50
C VAL A 583 2.62 -9.20 -13.28
N ILE A 584 1.93 -9.63 -12.23
CA ILE A 584 0.67 -9.00 -11.77
C ILE A 584 0.73 -8.65 -10.29
N LYS A 585 0.09 -7.55 -9.92
CA LYS A 585 -0.19 -7.24 -8.51
C LYS A 585 -1.38 -8.05 -8.03
N VAL A 586 -1.27 -8.63 -6.84
CA VAL A 586 -2.33 -9.38 -6.19
C VAL A 586 -2.43 -8.99 -4.72
N SER A 587 -3.61 -9.24 -4.11
CA SER A 587 -3.76 -9.04 -2.66
C SER A 587 -2.93 -10.04 -1.86
N ALA A 588 -2.57 -9.69 -0.64
CA ALA A 588 -1.86 -10.57 0.28
C ALA A 588 -2.60 -11.90 0.51
N ASP A 589 -3.93 -11.89 0.48
CA ASP A 589 -4.75 -13.10 0.63
C ASP A 589 -4.54 -14.09 -0.51
N VAL A 590 -4.39 -13.60 -1.75
CA VAL A 590 -4.06 -14.46 -2.91
C VAL A 590 -2.69 -15.10 -2.74
N ILE A 591 -1.69 -14.33 -2.31
CA ILE A 591 -0.35 -14.87 -2.03
C ILE A 591 -0.41 -15.91 -0.90
N ALA A 592 -1.15 -15.61 0.17
CA ALA A 592 -1.32 -16.53 1.29
C ALA A 592 -2.02 -17.83 0.88
N ALA A 593 -2.97 -17.78 -0.05
CA ALA A 593 -3.62 -18.96 -0.62
C ALA A 593 -2.62 -19.76 -1.48
N LEU A 594 -1.90 -19.11 -2.40
CA LEU A 594 -0.90 -19.73 -3.26
C LEU A 594 0.26 -20.39 -2.50
N LYS A 595 0.65 -19.84 -1.35
CA LYS A 595 1.71 -20.40 -0.48
C LYS A 595 1.32 -21.69 0.23
N LYS A 596 0.03 -22.02 0.28
CA LYS A 596 -0.49 -23.26 0.91
C LYS A 596 -0.42 -24.46 -0.02
N GLU A 597 -0.30 -24.23 -1.32
CA GLU A 597 -0.13 -25.25 -2.33
C GLU A 597 1.31 -25.80 -2.37
#